data_49c8bb0fcdad32119b0fa4989c623219
#
_entry.id   49c8bb0fcdad32119b0fa4989c623219
#
_cell.length_a   1.000
_cell.length_b   1.000
_cell.length_c   1.000
_cell.angle_alpha   90.00
_cell.angle_beta   90.00
_cell.angle_gamma   90.00
#
_symmetry.space_group_name_H-M   'P 1'
#
loop_
_entity.id
_entity.type
_entity.pdbx_description
1 polymer ?
#
loop_
_entity_poly.entity_id
_entity_poly.type
_entity_poly.pdbx_seq_one_letter_code
_entity_poly.pdbx_strand_id
1 'polypeptide(L)'
;MLVTVGRSVLNLCADYFHFSAILTDGFIELWSTLRFVFLGCIVFLALAVLYGLAQETRSVHYVWPGVLFSLTAWMVLSLLFSLYVENAANYSVIYGSIGAIIVLLLWLYLSATMMIMGAEFNSVLMEMKTARG
;
A
#
# COMPACT_ATOMS: atom_id res chain seq x y z
N MET A 1 -8.67 -12.82 8.84
CA MET A 1 -10.04 -13.05 9.32
C MET A 1 -11.11 -12.67 8.31
N LEU A 2 -11.13 -11.45 7.78
CA LEU A 2 -12.13 -11.03 6.78
C LEU A 2 -12.09 -11.86 5.47
N VAL A 3 -10.89 -12.28 5.04
CA VAL A 3 -10.71 -13.13 3.86
C VAL A 3 -11.29 -14.53 4.08
N THR A 4 -11.10 -15.08 5.27
CA THR A 4 -11.59 -16.43 5.61
C THR A 4 -13.11 -16.45 5.77
N VAL A 5 -13.68 -15.43 6.39
CA VAL A 5 -15.13 -15.27 6.52
C VAL A 5 -15.78 -15.02 5.17
N GLY A 6 -15.19 -14.16 4.33
CA GLY A 6 -15.67 -13.90 2.97
C GLY A 6 -15.65 -15.16 2.09
N ARG A 7 -14.61 -15.97 2.19
CA ARG A 7 -14.52 -17.26 1.49
C ARG A 7 -15.57 -18.26 1.97
N SER A 8 -15.78 -18.33 3.27
CA SER A 8 -16.77 -19.24 3.83
C SER A 8 -18.21 -18.87 3.41
N VAL A 9 -18.52 -17.57 3.42
CA VAL A 9 -19.83 -17.08 2.98
C VAL A 9 -20.03 -17.31 1.49
N LEU A 10 -19.02 -17.07 0.65
CA LEU A 10 -19.07 -17.30 -0.79
C LEU A 10 -19.22 -18.79 -1.11
N ASN A 11 -18.51 -19.66 -0.41
CA ASN A 11 -18.64 -21.11 -0.60
C ASN A 11 -20.04 -21.62 -0.20
N LEU A 12 -20.59 -21.11 0.89
CA LEU A 12 -21.96 -21.43 1.30
C LEU A 12 -22.98 -20.95 0.26
N CYS A 13 -22.81 -19.75 -0.28
CA CYS A 13 -23.67 -19.24 -1.34
C CYS A 13 -23.54 -20.06 -2.64
N ALA A 14 -22.31 -20.45 -2.99
CA ALA A 14 -22.04 -21.27 -4.18
C ALA A 14 -22.68 -22.66 -4.08
N ASP A 15 -22.61 -23.30 -2.92
CA ASP A 15 -23.24 -24.60 -2.64
C ASP A 15 -24.78 -24.50 -2.72
N TYR A 16 -25.32 -23.40 -2.24
CA TYR A 16 -26.78 -23.20 -2.24
C TYR A 16 -27.36 -22.91 -3.62
N PHE A 17 -26.58 -22.27 -4.50
CA PHE A 17 -27.02 -21.89 -5.86
C PHE A 17 -26.52 -22.80 -6.97
N HIS A 18 -25.90 -23.93 -6.68
CA HIS A 18 -25.28 -24.82 -7.69
C HIS A 18 -24.35 -24.09 -8.67
N PHE A 19 -23.63 -23.07 -8.19
CA PHE A 19 -22.61 -22.41 -8.99
C PHE A 19 -21.46 -23.37 -9.29
N SER A 20 -21.04 -23.44 -10.56
CA SER A 20 -19.90 -24.27 -10.92
C SER A 20 -18.64 -23.79 -10.16
N ALA A 21 -17.79 -24.72 -9.70
CA ALA A 21 -16.58 -24.43 -8.97
C ALA A 21 -15.67 -23.41 -9.67
N ILE A 22 -15.65 -23.44 -11.00
CA ILE A 22 -14.89 -22.52 -11.86
C ILE A 22 -15.34 -21.07 -11.69
N LEU A 23 -16.65 -20.81 -11.61
CA LEU A 23 -17.18 -19.47 -11.40
C LEU A 23 -16.92 -18.98 -9.98
N THR A 24 -16.92 -19.87 -8.99
CA THR A 24 -16.67 -19.54 -7.60
C THR A 24 -15.20 -19.16 -7.38
N ASP A 25 -14.27 -19.92 -7.94
CA ASP A 25 -12.84 -19.65 -7.84
C ASP A 25 -12.47 -18.33 -8.54
N GLY A 26 -12.99 -18.11 -9.74
CA GLY A 26 -12.82 -16.85 -10.46
C GLY A 26 -13.37 -15.64 -9.71
N PHE A 27 -14.52 -15.80 -9.06
CA PHE A 27 -15.11 -14.71 -8.26
C PHE A 27 -14.33 -14.41 -6.99
N ILE A 28 -13.80 -15.42 -6.32
CA ILE A 28 -12.95 -15.26 -5.13
C ILE A 28 -11.64 -14.55 -5.49
N GLU A 29 -11.04 -14.92 -6.61
CA GLU A 29 -9.80 -14.31 -7.10
C GLU A 29 -10.04 -12.85 -7.52
N LEU A 30 -11.15 -12.58 -8.24
CA LEU A 30 -11.55 -11.22 -8.59
C LEU A 30 -11.82 -10.36 -7.35
N TRP A 31 -12.50 -10.90 -6.35
CA TRP A 31 -12.77 -10.20 -5.09
C TRP A 31 -11.49 -9.87 -4.33
N SER A 32 -10.56 -10.82 -4.29
CA SER A 32 -9.26 -10.61 -3.67
C SER A 32 -8.48 -9.49 -4.36
N THR A 33 -8.42 -9.51 -5.68
CA THR A 33 -7.75 -8.48 -6.48
C THR A 33 -8.40 -7.11 -6.32
N LEU A 34 -9.75 -7.07 -6.39
CA LEU A 34 -10.51 -5.82 -6.25
C LEU A 34 -10.27 -5.14 -4.89
N ARG A 35 -10.16 -5.92 -3.83
CA ARG A 35 -9.86 -5.41 -2.50
C ARG A 35 -8.48 -4.73 -2.43
N PHE A 36 -7.46 -5.33 -3.03
CA PHE A 36 -6.12 -4.74 -3.07
C PHE A 36 -6.09 -3.47 -3.91
N VAL A 37 -6.78 -3.43 -5.04
CA VAL A 37 -6.93 -2.24 -5.87
C VAL A 37 -7.65 -1.13 -5.11
N PHE A 38 -8.71 -1.47 -4.39
CA PHE A 38 -9.47 -0.51 -3.59
C PHE A 38 -8.64 0.10 -2.46
N LEU A 39 -7.88 -0.72 -1.74
CA LEU A 39 -6.94 -0.26 -0.72
C LEU A 39 -5.85 0.63 -1.32
N GLY A 40 -5.29 0.25 -2.47
CA GLY A 40 -4.33 1.07 -3.20
C GLY A 40 -4.90 2.44 -3.59
N CYS A 41 -6.15 2.48 -4.06
CA CYS A 41 -6.84 3.74 -4.37
C CYS A 41 -7.05 4.63 -3.14
N ILE A 42 -7.39 4.04 -1.99
CA ILE A 42 -7.54 4.79 -0.73
C ILE A 42 -6.21 5.41 -0.32
N VAL A 43 -5.14 4.63 -0.33
CA VAL A 43 -3.79 5.11 0.00
C VAL A 43 -3.35 6.20 -0.98
N PHE A 44 -3.61 6.00 -2.26
CA PHE A 44 -3.32 6.99 -3.30
C PHE A 44 -4.05 8.31 -3.04
N LEU A 45 -5.36 8.26 -2.76
CA LEU A 45 -6.16 9.42 -2.43
C LEU A 45 -5.66 10.12 -1.16
N ALA A 46 -5.34 9.35 -0.13
CA ALA A 46 -4.81 9.89 1.12
C ALA A 46 -3.49 10.65 0.90
N LEU A 47 -2.56 10.07 0.15
CA LEU A 47 -1.30 10.72 -0.21
C LEU A 47 -1.52 11.96 -1.09
N ALA A 48 -2.43 11.89 -2.05
CA ALA A 48 -2.75 13.01 -2.93
C ALA A 48 -3.33 14.20 -2.14
N VAL A 49 -4.23 13.93 -1.19
CA VAL A 49 -4.80 14.95 -0.29
C VAL A 49 -3.71 15.52 0.61
N LEU A 50 -2.89 14.66 1.21
CA LEU A 50 -1.82 15.07 2.12
C LEU A 50 -0.79 15.95 1.41
N TYR A 51 -0.39 15.60 0.20
CA TYR A 51 0.54 16.39 -0.60
C TYR A 51 -0.10 17.68 -1.13
N GLY A 52 -1.38 17.62 -1.50
CA GLY A 52 -2.13 18.82 -1.90
C GLY A 52 -2.30 19.85 -0.78
N LEU A 53 -2.45 19.39 0.47
CA LEU A 53 -2.51 20.25 1.65
C LEU A 53 -1.13 20.77 2.08
N ALA A 54 -0.08 19.93 1.95
CA ALA A 54 1.28 20.29 2.33
C ALA A 54 1.93 21.28 1.36
N GLN A 55 1.51 21.27 0.11
CA GLN A 55 2.00 22.21 -0.91
C GLN A 55 0.97 23.30 -1.14
N GLU A 56 1.31 24.56 -0.81
CA GLU A 56 0.48 25.75 -1.04
C GLU A 56 0.14 26.03 -2.52
N THR A 57 0.51 25.15 -3.40
CA THR A 57 0.30 25.31 -4.83
C THR A 57 -1.08 24.85 -5.27
N ARG A 58 -1.79 25.77 -5.86
CA ARG A 58 -3.16 25.66 -6.40
C ARG A 58 -3.34 24.63 -7.52
N SER A 59 -2.33 23.91 -7.96
CA SER A 59 -2.42 23.05 -9.12
C SER A 59 -2.25 21.58 -8.74
N VAL A 60 -3.35 20.87 -8.61
CA VAL A 60 -3.42 19.41 -8.41
C VAL A 60 -2.61 18.62 -9.47
N HIS A 61 -2.42 19.22 -10.64
CA HIS A 61 -1.71 18.61 -11.77
C HIS A 61 -0.23 18.35 -11.49
N TYR A 62 0.38 19.04 -10.53
CA TYR A 62 1.79 18.90 -10.18
C TYR A 62 2.06 17.92 -9.06
N VAL A 63 1.02 17.45 -8.37
CA VAL A 63 1.14 16.52 -7.25
C VAL A 63 1.27 15.06 -7.72
N TRP A 64 0.76 14.75 -8.89
CA TRP A 64 0.71 13.39 -9.45
C TRP A 64 2.05 12.67 -9.52
N PRO A 65 3.15 13.27 -10.03
CA PRO A 65 4.42 12.56 -10.13
C PRO A 65 4.98 12.15 -8.78
N GLY A 66 4.87 13.02 -7.77
CA GLY A 66 5.33 12.73 -6.42
C GLY A 66 4.53 11.62 -5.76
N VAL A 67 3.21 11.60 -5.96
CA VAL A 67 2.34 10.54 -5.43
C VAL A 67 2.66 9.19 -6.09
N LEU A 68 2.83 9.15 -7.40
CA LEU A 68 3.21 7.93 -8.11
C LEU A 68 4.58 7.43 -7.68
N PHE A 69 5.54 8.32 -7.53
CA PHE A 69 6.87 7.97 -7.03
C PHE A 69 6.81 7.38 -5.62
N SER A 70 6.09 8.04 -4.71
CA SER A 70 5.90 7.54 -3.34
C SER A 70 5.24 6.18 -3.29
N LEU A 71 4.17 5.98 -4.06
CA LEU A 71 3.47 4.71 -4.12
C LEU A 71 4.36 3.59 -4.64
N THR A 72 5.09 3.84 -5.73
CA THR A 72 6.01 2.86 -6.31
C THR A 72 7.12 2.53 -5.33
N ALA A 73 7.74 3.53 -4.74
CA ALA A 73 8.78 3.36 -3.74
C ALA A 73 8.27 2.60 -2.51
N TRP A 74 7.07 2.93 -2.05
CA TRP A 74 6.44 2.27 -0.92
C TRP A 74 6.09 0.80 -1.22
N MET A 75 5.61 0.49 -2.43
CA MET A 75 5.36 -0.89 -2.85
C MET A 75 6.65 -1.71 -2.90
N VAL A 76 7.71 -1.18 -3.49
CA VAL A 76 9.03 -1.84 -3.51
C VAL A 76 9.55 -2.05 -2.09
N LEU A 77 9.45 -1.02 -1.24
CA LEU A 77 9.81 -1.11 0.16
C LEU A 77 9.03 -2.19 0.90
N SER A 78 7.72 -2.28 0.67
CA SER A 78 6.84 -3.30 1.25
C SER A 78 7.29 -4.71 0.89
N LEU A 79 7.65 -4.94 -0.37
CA LEU A 79 8.15 -6.24 -0.82
C LEU A 79 9.49 -6.59 -0.16
N LEU A 80 10.42 -5.65 -0.14
CA LEU A 80 11.73 -5.84 0.51
C LEU A 80 11.59 -6.08 2.01
N PHE A 81 10.68 -5.33 2.64
CA PHE A 81 10.41 -5.47 4.07
C PHE A 81 9.73 -6.80 4.40
N SER A 82 8.84 -7.30 3.54
CA SER A 82 8.24 -8.63 3.68
C SER A 82 9.32 -9.72 3.68
N LEU A 83 10.26 -9.66 2.74
CA LEU A 83 11.40 -10.58 2.69
C LEU A 83 12.29 -10.47 3.93
N TYR A 84 12.50 -9.26 4.42
CA TYR A 84 13.24 -9.04 5.66
C TYR A 84 12.56 -9.68 6.88
N VAL A 85 11.25 -9.47 7.03
CA VAL A 85 10.46 -10.03 8.13
C VAL A 85 10.42 -11.55 8.08
N GLU A 86 10.27 -12.14 6.90
CA GLU A 86 10.31 -13.61 6.72
C GLU A 86 11.63 -14.20 7.19
N ASN A 87 12.75 -13.57 6.86
CA ASN A 87 14.07 -13.99 7.30
C ASN A 87 14.32 -13.66 8.78
N ALA A 88 13.76 -12.58 9.29
CA ALA A 88 13.87 -12.15 10.68
C ALA A 88 12.97 -12.98 11.62
N ALA A 89 12.05 -13.77 11.12
CA ALA A 89 11.16 -14.61 11.92
C ALA A 89 11.93 -15.53 12.89
N ASN A 90 13.13 -15.98 12.52
CA ASN A 90 14.02 -16.76 13.37
C ASN A 90 14.53 -15.97 14.59
N TYR A 91 14.62 -14.63 14.49
CA TYR A 91 15.03 -13.76 15.59
C TYR A 91 13.89 -13.50 16.59
N SER A 92 12.64 -13.61 16.15
CA SER A 92 11.48 -13.43 17.02
C SER A 92 11.40 -14.49 18.13
N VAL A 93 11.95 -15.64 17.89
CA VAL A 93 12.05 -16.72 18.89
C VAL A 93 12.97 -16.32 20.05
N ILE A 94 14.01 -15.54 19.77
CA ILE A 94 15.02 -15.11 20.77
C ILE A 94 14.55 -13.84 21.49
N TYR A 95 14.01 -12.85 20.75
CA TYR A 95 13.68 -11.51 21.27
C TYR A 95 12.20 -11.33 21.61
N GLY A 96 11.31 -12.28 21.24
CA GLY A 96 9.89 -12.24 21.55
C GLY A 96 9.19 -10.95 21.08
N SER A 97 8.37 -10.37 21.95
CA SER A 97 7.60 -9.16 21.66
C SER A 97 8.44 -7.91 21.38
N ILE A 98 9.65 -7.85 21.90
CA ILE A 98 10.58 -6.71 21.67
C ILE A 98 10.99 -6.67 20.19
N GLY A 99 11.22 -7.82 19.58
CA GLY A 99 11.51 -7.92 18.15
C GLY A 99 10.37 -7.37 17.28
N ALA A 100 9.13 -7.68 17.63
CA ALA A 100 7.96 -7.18 16.93
C ALA A 100 7.83 -5.65 17.00
N ILE A 101 8.13 -5.05 18.16
CA ILE A 101 8.11 -3.59 18.34
C ILE A 101 9.20 -2.93 17.49
N ILE A 102 10.41 -3.49 17.46
CA ILE A 102 11.51 -2.97 16.64
C ILE A 102 11.16 -3.02 15.16
N VAL A 103 10.59 -4.13 14.69
CA VAL A 103 10.15 -4.29 13.30
C VAL A 103 9.06 -3.28 12.95
N LEU A 104 8.09 -3.06 13.83
CA LEU A 104 7.03 -2.07 13.64
C LEU A 104 7.59 -0.65 13.56
N LEU A 105 8.50 -0.28 14.47
CA LEU A 105 9.13 1.05 14.46
C LEU A 105 9.95 1.27 13.19
N LEU A 106 10.70 0.27 12.77
CA LEU A 106 11.45 0.31 11.52
C LEU A 106 10.53 0.51 10.32
N TRP A 107 9.41 -0.22 10.27
CA TRP A 107 8.39 -0.08 9.23
C TRP A 107 7.81 1.33 9.17
N LEU A 108 7.42 1.89 10.31
CA LEU A 108 6.90 3.25 10.40
C LEU A 108 7.94 4.29 9.97
N TYR A 109 9.18 4.12 10.39
CA TYR A 109 10.27 4.99 9.99
C TYR A 109 10.51 5.00 8.48
N LEU A 110 10.60 3.82 7.87
CA LEU A 110 10.79 3.67 6.43
C LEU A 110 9.61 4.22 5.64
N SER A 111 8.38 3.97 6.09
CA SER A 111 7.17 4.48 5.45
C SER A 111 7.12 6.02 5.49
N ALA A 112 7.43 6.63 6.64
CA ALA A 112 7.50 8.08 6.77
C ALA A 112 8.58 8.69 5.88
N THR A 113 9.75 8.06 5.80
CA THR A 113 10.84 8.50 4.92
C THR A 113 10.43 8.49 3.45
N MET A 114 9.74 7.45 2.99
CA MET A 114 9.26 7.36 1.60
C MET A 114 8.22 8.44 1.27
N MET A 115 7.34 8.76 2.21
CA MET A 115 6.38 9.86 2.05
C MET A 115 7.07 11.22 1.91
N ILE A 116 8.08 11.48 2.75
CA ILE A 116 8.85 12.73 2.71
C ILE A 116 9.63 12.83 1.38
N MET A 117 10.28 11.76 0.95
CA MET A 117 11.00 11.72 -0.32
C MET A 117 10.09 11.99 -1.52
N GLY A 118 8.87 11.48 -1.49
CA GLY A 118 7.88 11.75 -2.54
C GLY A 118 7.45 13.21 -2.59
N ALA A 119 7.28 13.85 -1.43
CA ALA A 119 6.97 15.27 -1.34
C ALA A 119 8.14 16.14 -1.83
N GLU A 120 9.36 15.80 -1.48
CA GLU A 120 10.57 16.48 -1.97
C GLU A 120 10.75 16.31 -3.48
N PHE A 121 10.54 15.10 -3.99
CA PHE A 121 10.60 14.83 -5.42
C PHE A 121 9.63 15.72 -6.21
N ASN A 122 8.42 15.86 -5.69
CA ASN A 122 7.41 16.72 -6.29
C ASN A 122 7.81 18.20 -6.24
N SER A 123 8.39 18.66 -5.14
CA SER A 123 8.91 20.02 -4.95
C SER A 123 10.04 20.33 -5.96
N VAL A 124 10.98 19.42 -6.15
CA VAL A 124 12.09 19.57 -7.09
C VAL A 124 11.60 19.64 -8.54
N LEU A 125 10.63 18.82 -8.92
CA LEU A 125 10.04 18.86 -10.27
C LEU A 125 9.36 20.19 -10.56
N MET A 126 8.71 20.76 -9.54
CA MET A 126 8.04 22.04 -9.64
C MET A 126 9.04 23.18 -9.79
N GLU A 127 10.11 23.17 -9.02
CA GLU A 127 11.19 24.15 -9.09
C GLU A 127 11.90 24.14 -10.45
N MET A 128 12.20 22.95 -10.98
CA MET A 128 12.80 22.82 -12.33
C MET A 128 11.90 23.35 -13.43
N LYS A 129 10.57 23.23 -13.28
CA LYS A 129 9.62 23.74 -14.26
C LYS A 129 9.47 25.26 -14.19
N THR A 130 9.52 25.83 -12.99
CA THR A 130 9.51 27.28 -12.78
C THR A 130 10.79 27.94 -13.32
N ALA A 131 11.94 27.26 -13.18
CA ALA A 131 13.20 27.74 -13.74
C ALA A 131 13.30 27.68 -15.27
N ARG A 132 12.48 26.83 -15.91
CA ARG A 132 12.43 26.71 -17.38
C ARG A 132 11.41 27.65 -18.07
N GLY A 133 10.53 28.20 -17.32
CA GLY A 133 9.54 29.17 -17.81
C GLY A 133 9.97 30.58 -17.55
#